data_6e2535e3e69baef716cefa3b389283d8
#
_entry.id   6e2535e3e69baef716cefa3b389283d8
#
_cell.length_a   1.000
_cell.length_b   1.000
_cell.length_c   1.000
_cell.angle_alpha   90.00
_cell.angle_beta   90.00
_cell.angle_gamma   90.00
#
_symmetry.space_group_name_H-M   'P 1'
#
loop_
_entity.id
_entity.type
_entity.pdbx_description
1 polymer ?
#
loop_
_entity_poly.entity_id
_entity_poly.type
_entity_poly.pdbx_seq_one_letter_code
_entity_poly.pdbx_strand_id
1 'polypeptide(L)'
;MNPDTKHRFTPLLIAIGTIVGIFIGSFYTSHFSGGRINIINTGSSKVGYLLQLIDNNYVDTVDMNTLVEDAMPQILGELDPHSSYFGPKEAEESIEDLKGSFSGIGVQFTMESDTVNVMSVIHGGPAEKVGVLAGDRIVTADTTSLVGMESDKVMKCLKGEKGTKVKLGIKRHGTKDLQYFTVVRGDIPVVSVDAFFMMDERTGYIHVKNFGEQTYAEMLVALADLNMEGMKQLIVDLRGNRGGYMHIAIQMVNEFLAAGKLIVYTEGRKSPREEFHSDGRGAFQKLPIVVLVDEGSASASEIFAGAIQDNDRGTIVGRRTFGKGLVQQPMEFRDGSVVRLTVARYYTPSGRCIQKPYEKGHGEEYEMELIARYERGEFFSGDSIHQDGKQYKTSIGRIVYGGGGITPDVFVPEDTTAMTSYYREAAYTGLIRQFAFAYSDENRSKLAALRTADRMEQYLKRENLLEKFAQFGEKHQLRRRNLMLQKSRRLFERYIFGNIIYNVGEMKDYLMFLSKDDPATIKAQEILDKGLSFPVKEKETKKEGSKEARLYSSESFHLHQTIVRVYRS
;
A
#
# COMPACT_ATOMS: atom_id res chain seq x y z
N MET A 1 -70.45 -18.30 -65.85
CA MET A 1 -69.57 -18.24 -64.67
C MET A 1 -68.94 -16.85 -64.64
N ASN A 2 -69.30 -16.08 -63.61
CA ASN A 2 -68.95 -14.66 -63.52
C ASN A 2 -67.45 -14.45 -63.31
N PRO A 3 -66.79 -13.54 -64.05
CA PRO A 3 -65.35 -13.34 -63.96
C PRO A 3 -64.88 -12.75 -62.64
N ASP A 4 -65.77 -12.23 -61.81
CA ASP A 4 -65.45 -11.54 -60.56
C ASP A 4 -65.06 -12.46 -59.35
N THR A 5 -65.30 -13.76 -59.47
CA THR A 5 -64.98 -14.68 -58.38
C THR A 5 -63.51 -15.13 -58.37
N LYS A 6 -62.78 -14.99 -59.49
CA LYS A 6 -61.36 -15.40 -59.55
C LYS A 6 -60.42 -14.45 -58.78
N HIS A 7 -60.74 -13.19 -58.70
CA HIS A 7 -59.90 -12.17 -58.02
C HIS A 7 -60.09 -12.11 -56.50
N ARG A 8 -61.13 -12.69 -55.99
CA ARG A 8 -61.45 -12.62 -54.53
C ARG A 8 -60.58 -13.50 -53.67
N PHE A 9 -60.02 -14.56 -54.22
CA PHE A 9 -59.12 -15.49 -53.51
C PHE A 9 -57.62 -15.25 -53.72
N THR A 10 -57.25 -14.33 -54.62
CA THR A 10 -55.85 -14.02 -54.94
C THR A 10 -55.09 -13.47 -53.74
N PRO A 11 -55.63 -12.56 -52.90
CA PRO A 11 -54.92 -12.10 -51.69
C PRO A 11 -54.71 -13.25 -50.69
N LEU A 12 -55.69 -14.14 -50.55
CA LEU A 12 -55.60 -15.27 -49.62
C LEU A 12 -54.56 -16.28 -50.09
N LEU A 13 -54.48 -16.56 -51.40
CA LEU A 13 -53.47 -17.46 -51.96
C LEU A 13 -52.03 -16.86 -51.85
N ILE A 14 -51.90 -15.56 -52.00
CA ILE A 14 -50.61 -14.85 -51.77
C ILE A 14 -50.23 -14.93 -50.30
N ALA A 15 -51.14 -14.68 -49.36
CA ALA A 15 -50.91 -14.78 -47.93
C ALA A 15 -50.49 -16.19 -47.49
N ILE A 16 -51.18 -17.22 -48.00
CA ILE A 16 -50.84 -18.64 -47.77
C ILE A 16 -49.47 -18.97 -48.34
N GLY A 17 -49.19 -18.54 -49.57
CA GLY A 17 -47.88 -18.74 -50.24
C GLY A 17 -46.75 -18.06 -49.47
N THR A 18 -46.98 -16.86 -48.90
CA THR A 18 -46.01 -16.15 -48.10
C THR A 18 -45.75 -16.86 -46.76
N ILE A 19 -46.81 -17.33 -46.07
CA ILE A 19 -46.71 -18.09 -44.83
C ILE A 19 -45.96 -19.39 -45.04
N VAL A 20 -46.32 -20.15 -46.09
CA VAL A 20 -45.64 -21.40 -46.44
C VAL A 20 -44.18 -21.13 -46.82
N GLY A 21 -43.86 -20.08 -47.55
CA GLY A 21 -42.50 -19.63 -47.86
C GLY A 21 -41.69 -19.30 -46.62
N ILE A 22 -42.28 -18.58 -45.64
CA ILE A 22 -41.64 -18.29 -44.35
C ILE A 22 -41.37 -19.59 -43.57
N PHE A 23 -42.34 -20.51 -43.51
CA PHE A 23 -42.17 -21.80 -42.84
C PHE A 23 -41.09 -22.68 -43.47
N ILE A 24 -41.10 -22.79 -44.82
CA ILE A 24 -40.09 -23.54 -45.55
C ILE A 24 -38.70 -22.85 -45.40
N GLY A 25 -38.61 -21.54 -45.50
CA GLY A 25 -37.39 -20.80 -45.27
C GLY A 25 -36.85 -20.96 -43.84
N SER A 26 -37.70 -20.85 -42.84
CA SER A 26 -37.35 -21.08 -41.44
C SER A 26 -36.92 -22.53 -41.17
N PHE A 27 -37.63 -23.50 -41.73
CA PHE A 27 -37.27 -24.90 -41.62
C PHE A 27 -35.96 -25.24 -42.34
N TYR A 28 -35.73 -24.64 -43.53
CA TYR A 28 -34.48 -24.83 -44.27
C TYR A 28 -33.29 -24.18 -43.55
N THR A 29 -33.47 -23.00 -42.98
CA THR A 29 -32.41 -22.34 -42.19
C THR A 29 -32.14 -23.08 -40.88
N SER A 30 -33.14 -23.66 -40.22
CA SER A 30 -32.95 -24.42 -38.97
C SER A 30 -32.39 -25.82 -39.14
N HIS A 31 -32.63 -26.49 -40.30
CA HIS A 31 -32.25 -27.91 -40.52
C HIS A 31 -31.14 -28.10 -41.54
N PHE A 32 -30.95 -27.18 -42.49
CA PHE A 32 -29.99 -27.38 -43.61
C PHE A 32 -28.88 -26.31 -43.69
N SER A 33 -28.96 -25.23 -42.92
CA SER A 33 -27.76 -24.39 -42.72
C SER A 33 -26.84 -25.10 -41.74
N GLY A 34 -26.26 -26.21 -42.18
CA GLY A 34 -25.15 -26.84 -41.50
C GLY A 34 -24.11 -25.77 -41.15
N GLY A 35 -23.93 -25.56 -39.86
CA GLY A 35 -23.14 -24.56 -39.18
C GLY A 35 -21.85 -24.09 -39.86
N ARG A 36 -21.95 -23.26 -40.86
CA ARG A 36 -20.95 -22.25 -41.10
C ARG A 36 -21.41 -20.95 -40.41
N ILE A 37 -21.30 -20.97 -39.07
CA ILE A 37 -21.27 -19.72 -38.33
C ILE A 37 -20.10 -18.95 -38.94
N ASN A 38 -20.40 -17.87 -39.66
CA ASN A 38 -19.42 -16.86 -40.00
C ASN A 38 -18.92 -16.29 -38.66
N ILE A 39 -17.90 -16.94 -38.10
CA ILE A 39 -17.18 -16.42 -36.95
C ILE A 39 -16.61 -15.10 -37.43
N ILE A 40 -17.26 -14.00 -37.10
CA ILE A 40 -16.72 -12.66 -37.22
C ILE A 40 -15.38 -12.69 -36.51
N ASN A 41 -14.32 -12.45 -37.26
CA ASN A 41 -12.93 -12.74 -36.92
C ASN A 41 -12.35 -11.71 -35.92
N THR A 42 -13.10 -11.36 -34.87
CA THR A 42 -12.62 -10.54 -33.75
C THR A 42 -12.34 -11.45 -32.56
N GLY A 43 -11.17 -11.34 -31.94
CA GLY A 43 -10.75 -12.20 -30.83
C GLY A 43 -11.78 -12.28 -29.68
N SER A 44 -12.51 -11.20 -29.41
CA SER A 44 -13.56 -11.13 -28.39
C SER A 44 -14.76 -12.06 -28.68
N SER A 45 -15.12 -12.25 -29.94
CA SER A 45 -16.22 -13.18 -30.29
C SER A 45 -15.85 -14.64 -30.11
N LYS A 46 -14.56 -14.99 -30.20
CA LYS A 46 -14.10 -16.37 -29.97
C LYS A 46 -14.21 -16.79 -28.51
N VAL A 47 -13.92 -15.90 -27.56
CA VAL A 47 -14.05 -16.18 -26.11
C VAL A 47 -15.51 -16.44 -25.75
N GLY A 48 -16.43 -15.56 -26.16
CA GLY A 48 -17.85 -15.77 -25.93
C GLY A 48 -18.39 -17.07 -26.56
N TYR A 49 -17.92 -17.40 -27.78
CA TYR A 49 -18.31 -18.64 -28.44
C TYR A 49 -17.73 -19.88 -27.75
N LEU A 50 -16.49 -19.81 -27.25
CA LEU A 50 -15.88 -20.90 -26.48
C LEU A 50 -16.70 -21.19 -25.21
N LEU A 51 -17.11 -20.16 -24.48
CA LEU A 51 -17.96 -20.31 -23.29
C LEU A 51 -19.30 -20.98 -23.65
N GLN A 52 -19.94 -20.59 -24.75
CA GLN A 52 -21.16 -21.25 -25.25
C GLN A 52 -20.93 -22.71 -25.66
N LEU A 53 -19.78 -23.03 -26.27
CA LEU A 53 -19.44 -24.42 -26.60
C LEU A 53 -19.27 -25.28 -25.36
N ILE A 54 -18.64 -24.74 -24.31
CA ILE A 54 -18.46 -25.43 -23.03
C ILE A 54 -19.83 -25.69 -22.40
N ASP A 55 -20.66 -24.68 -22.28
CA ASP A 55 -21.99 -24.78 -21.66
C ASP A 55 -22.88 -25.81 -22.36
N ASN A 56 -22.82 -25.87 -23.72
CA ASN A 56 -23.70 -26.74 -24.49
C ASN A 56 -23.16 -28.15 -24.76
N ASN A 57 -21.82 -28.35 -24.71
CA ASN A 57 -21.24 -29.60 -25.25
C ASN A 57 -20.25 -30.28 -24.30
N TYR A 58 -19.86 -29.67 -23.18
CA TYR A 58 -18.93 -30.31 -22.27
C TYR A 58 -19.57 -31.54 -21.60
N VAL A 59 -18.75 -32.53 -21.34
CA VAL A 59 -19.23 -33.85 -20.84
C VAL A 59 -19.88 -33.79 -19.46
N ASP A 60 -19.39 -32.89 -18.61
CA ASP A 60 -19.89 -32.70 -17.25
C ASP A 60 -20.57 -31.33 -17.10
N THR A 61 -21.39 -31.19 -16.05
CA THR A 61 -22.00 -29.87 -15.71
C THR A 61 -20.92 -28.90 -15.22
N VAL A 62 -20.84 -27.71 -15.82
CA VAL A 62 -19.91 -26.63 -15.44
C VAL A 62 -20.69 -25.46 -14.87
N ASP A 63 -20.24 -24.96 -13.73
CA ASP A 63 -20.68 -23.63 -13.27
C ASP A 63 -19.98 -22.55 -14.11
N MET A 64 -20.72 -22.00 -15.07
CA MET A 64 -20.22 -21.01 -15.99
C MET A 64 -19.79 -19.71 -15.29
N ASN A 65 -20.43 -19.36 -14.16
CA ASN A 65 -20.06 -18.17 -13.40
C ASN A 65 -18.67 -18.36 -12.79
N THR A 66 -18.45 -19.45 -12.08
CA THR A 66 -17.14 -19.78 -11.50
C THR A 66 -16.05 -19.85 -12.57
N LEU A 67 -16.35 -20.49 -13.73
CA LEU A 67 -15.38 -20.57 -14.83
C LEU A 67 -14.98 -19.19 -15.36
N VAL A 68 -15.93 -18.27 -15.49
CA VAL A 68 -15.67 -16.89 -15.95
C VAL A 68 -14.88 -16.12 -14.88
N GLU A 69 -15.27 -16.22 -13.60
CA GLU A 69 -14.55 -15.60 -12.47
C GLU A 69 -13.08 -16.02 -12.44
N ASP A 70 -12.79 -17.30 -12.61
CA ASP A 70 -11.43 -17.86 -12.63
C ASP A 70 -10.61 -17.44 -13.86
N ALA A 71 -11.27 -17.16 -14.99
CA ALA A 71 -10.62 -16.75 -16.24
C ALA A 71 -10.28 -15.26 -16.29
N MET A 72 -11.05 -14.39 -15.62
CA MET A 72 -10.87 -12.93 -15.68
C MET A 72 -9.50 -12.45 -15.20
N PRO A 73 -8.96 -12.92 -14.05
CA PRO A 73 -7.61 -12.56 -13.62
C PRO A 73 -6.53 -12.95 -14.63
N GLN A 74 -6.68 -14.13 -15.26
CA GLN A 74 -5.72 -14.65 -16.23
C GLN A 74 -5.67 -13.80 -17.51
N ILE A 75 -6.84 -13.40 -18.02
CA ILE A 75 -6.92 -12.52 -19.20
C ILE A 75 -6.26 -11.17 -18.92
N LEU A 76 -6.48 -10.60 -17.73
CA LEU A 76 -5.91 -9.30 -17.35
C LEU A 76 -4.42 -9.39 -17.08
N GLY A 77 -3.93 -10.48 -16.51
CA GLY A 77 -2.50 -10.74 -16.27
C GLY A 77 -1.65 -10.70 -17.54
N GLU A 78 -2.24 -11.02 -18.72
CA GLU A 78 -1.58 -10.89 -20.01
C GLU A 78 -1.38 -9.43 -20.48
N LEU A 79 -1.95 -8.43 -19.80
CA LEU A 79 -1.85 -7.02 -20.22
C LEU A 79 -0.71 -6.30 -19.53
N ASP A 80 -0.74 -6.27 -18.21
CA ASP A 80 0.23 -5.62 -17.33
C ASP A 80 0.06 -6.12 -15.89
N PRO A 81 1.06 -5.92 -15.00
CA PRO A 81 1.01 -6.46 -13.64
C PRO A 81 0.04 -5.74 -12.68
N HIS A 82 -0.67 -4.71 -13.14
CA HIS A 82 -1.55 -3.88 -12.30
C HIS A 82 -3.02 -3.90 -12.73
N SER A 83 -3.32 -4.36 -13.94
CA SER A 83 -4.70 -4.63 -14.36
C SER A 83 -5.20 -5.87 -13.61
N SER A 84 -6.31 -5.74 -12.90
CA SER A 84 -6.80 -6.78 -11.98
C SER A 84 -8.30 -6.89 -12.00
N TYR A 85 -8.81 -8.07 -11.66
CA TYR A 85 -10.21 -8.35 -11.45
C TYR A 85 -10.46 -8.61 -9.97
N PHE A 86 -11.57 -8.11 -9.47
CA PHE A 86 -12.05 -8.34 -8.11
C PHE A 86 -13.48 -8.84 -8.19
N GLY A 87 -13.76 -9.98 -7.62
CA GLY A 87 -15.13 -10.44 -7.40
C GLY A 87 -15.90 -9.44 -6.51
N PRO A 88 -17.25 -9.52 -6.46
CA PRO A 88 -18.07 -8.49 -5.79
C PRO A 88 -17.64 -8.21 -4.35
N LYS A 89 -17.28 -9.24 -3.60
CA LYS A 89 -16.85 -9.12 -2.21
C LYS A 89 -15.46 -8.50 -2.06
N GLU A 90 -14.52 -8.91 -2.90
CA GLU A 90 -13.15 -8.36 -2.91
C GLU A 90 -13.12 -6.92 -3.40
N ALA A 91 -14.03 -6.56 -4.31
CA ALA A 91 -14.18 -5.19 -4.81
C ALA A 91 -14.55 -4.23 -3.66
N GLU A 92 -15.49 -4.62 -2.80
CA GLU A 92 -15.87 -3.84 -1.63
C GLU A 92 -14.71 -3.68 -0.65
N GLU A 93 -14.03 -4.79 -0.30
CA GLU A 93 -12.86 -4.81 0.60
C GLU A 93 -11.71 -3.93 0.06
N SER A 94 -11.45 -3.95 -1.27
CA SER A 94 -10.34 -3.21 -1.91
C SER A 94 -10.50 -1.68 -1.91
N ILE A 95 -11.72 -1.19 -1.73
CA ILE A 95 -12.04 0.24 -1.74
C ILE A 95 -12.10 0.81 -0.32
N GLU A 96 -12.36 -0.01 0.70
CA GLU A 96 -12.52 0.46 2.08
C GLU A 96 -11.32 1.27 2.59
N ASP A 97 -10.10 0.79 2.37
CA ASP A 97 -8.87 1.43 2.85
C ASP A 97 -8.64 2.83 2.24
N LEU A 98 -9.21 3.09 1.06
CA LEU A 98 -9.10 4.38 0.37
C LEU A 98 -10.29 5.31 0.63
N LYS A 99 -11.47 4.76 1.00
CA LYS A 99 -12.66 5.56 1.35
C LYS A 99 -12.56 6.32 2.67
N GLY A 100 -11.50 6.06 3.47
CA GLY A 100 -11.27 6.75 4.73
C GLY A 100 -12.15 6.29 5.89
N SER A 101 -12.99 5.27 5.71
CA SER A 101 -13.73 4.61 6.79
C SER A 101 -14.24 3.24 6.39
N PHE A 102 -14.36 2.35 7.36
CA PHE A 102 -15.03 1.06 7.23
C PHE A 102 -15.99 0.84 8.41
N SER A 103 -16.88 -0.14 8.30
CA SER A 103 -17.78 -0.47 9.39
C SER A 103 -17.27 -1.64 10.22
N GLY A 104 -17.17 -1.43 11.56
CA GLY A 104 -16.64 -2.43 12.47
C GLY A 104 -16.75 -2.06 13.94
N ILE A 105 -15.95 -2.70 14.78
CA ILE A 105 -15.98 -2.48 16.23
C ILE A 105 -15.03 -1.37 16.72
N GLY A 106 -14.04 -0.95 15.92
CA GLY A 106 -13.11 0.14 16.28
C GLY A 106 -11.99 -0.28 17.25
N VAL A 107 -11.32 -1.37 16.95
CA VAL A 107 -10.09 -1.80 17.65
C VAL A 107 -8.97 -2.02 16.65
N GLN A 108 -7.75 -1.70 17.05
CA GLN A 108 -6.54 -2.20 16.42
C GLN A 108 -6.09 -3.43 17.19
N PHE A 109 -5.78 -4.52 16.52
CA PHE A 109 -5.37 -5.75 17.17
C PHE A 109 -4.16 -6.39 16.52
N THR A 110 -3.49 -7.26 17.25
CA THR A 110 -2.47 -8.16 16.74
C THR A 110 -2.77 -9.59 17.14
N MET A 111 -2.30 -10.53 16.32
CA MET A 111 -2.37 -11.96 16.65
C MET A 111 -1.08 -12.35 17.37
N GLU A 112 -1.18 -12.64 18.66
CA GLU A 112 -0.06 -13.14 19.44
C GLU A 112 -0.50 -14.39 20.24
N SER A 113 0.29 -15.45 20.15
CA SER A 113 0.00 -16.73 20.80
C SER A 113 -1.41 -17.23 20.51
N ASP A 114 -1.77 -17.27 19.23
CA ASP A 114 -3.08 -17.70 18.69
C ASP A 114 -4.29 -16.90 19.23
N THR A 115 -4.07 -15.69 19.74
CA THR A 115 -5.12 -14.90 20.38
C THR A 115 -5.16 -13.49 19.78
N VAL A 116 -6.37 -12.94 19.65
CA VAL A 116 -6.62 -11.55 19.22
C VAL A 116 -6.36 -10.60 20.38
N ASN A 117 -5.26 -9.87 20.35
CA ASN A 117 -4.89 -8.91 21.38
C ASN A 117 -5.21 -7.49 20.94
N VAL A 118 -6.03 -6.78 21.70
CA VAL A 118 -6.38 -5.37 21.44
C VAL A 118 -5.17 -4.50 21.77
N MET A 119 -4.59 -3.89 20.74
CA MET A 119 -3.48 -2.94 20.87
C MET A 119 -3.97 -1.58 21.32
N SER A 120 -4.97 -1.06 20.61
CA SER A 120 -5.61 0.21 20.91
C SER A 120 -7.09 0.15 20.56
N VAL A 121 -7.86 1.03 21.17
CA VAL A 121 -9.28 1.24 20.89
C VAL A 121 -9.45 2.62 20.27
N ILE A 122 -10.17 2.71 19.18
CA ILE A 122 -10.40 3.97 18.46
C ILE A 122 -11.24 4.90 19.35
N HIS A 123 -10.72 6.10 19.60
CA HIS A 123 -11.39 7.09 20.44
C HIS A 123 -12.75 7.49 19.86
N GLY A 124 -13.78 7.51 20.71
CA GLY A 124 -15.17 7.73 20.31
C GLY A 124 -15.80 6.54 19.56
N GLY A 125 -15.04 5.47 19.34
CA GLY A 125 -15.46 4.29 18.58
C GLY A 125 -16.43 3.36 19.33
N PRO A 126 -17.02 2.37 18.62
CA PRO A 126 -17.99 1.45 19.20
C PRO A 126 -17.47 0.61 20.37
N ALA A 127 -16.23 0.10 20.27
CA ALA A 127 -15.63 -0.73 21.31
C ALA A 127 -15.31 0.07 22.58
N GLU A 128 -14.82 1.31 22.44
CA GLU A 128 -14.58 2.19 23.58
C GLU A 128 -15.87 2.47 24.38
N LYS A 129 -16.96 2.75 23.66
CA LYS A 129 -18.28 3.05 24.28
C LYS A 129 -18.81 1.94 25.18
N VAL A 130 -18.43 0.69 24.91
CA VAL A 130 -18.85 -0.46 25.73
C VAL A 130 -17.80 -0.87 26.75
N GLY A 131 -16.62 -0.21 26.79
CA GLY A 131 -15.58 -0.43 27.79
C GLY A 131 -14.55 -1.50 27.44
N VAL A 132 -14.36 -1.79 26.15
CA VAL A 132 -13.19 -2.56 25.67
C VAL A 132 -11.94 -1.71 25.85
N LEU A 133 -10.85 -2.31 26.29
CA LEU A 133 -9.60 -1.63 26.62
C LEU A 133 -8.42 -2.22 25.85
N ALA A 134 -7.39 -1.41 25.65
CA ALA A 134 -6.10 -1.90 25.19
C ALA A 134 -5.54 -2.95 26.17
N GLY A 135 -5.02 -4.07 25.66
CA GLY A 135 -4.59 -5.23 26.44
C GLY A 135 -5.68 -6.30 26.64
N ASP A 136 -6.92 -6.05 26.24
CA ASP A 136 -7.96 -7.07 26.22
C ASP A 136 -7.65 -8.15 25.18
N ARG A 137 -8.01 -9.40 25.45
CA ARG A 137 -7.93 -10.51 24.50
C ARG A 137 -9.32 -10.91 24.07
N ILE A 138 -9.63 -10.73 22.78
CA ILE A 138 -10.92 -11.13 22.22
C ILE A 138 -10.83 -12.62 21.88
N VAL A 139 -11.55 -13.46 22.60
CA VAL A 139 -11.52 -14.93 22.42
C VAL A 139 -12.72 -15.45 21.66
N THR A 140 -13.86 -14.74 21.68
CA THR A 140 -15.04 -15.09 20.87
C THR A 140 -15.70 -13.86 20.26
N ALA A 141 -16.30 -14.05 19.07
CA ALA A 141 -17.24 -13.13 18.44
C ALA A 141 -18.55 -13.89 18.19
N ASP A 142 -19.63 -13.47 18.83
CA ASP A 142 -20.90 -14.21 18.91
C ASP A 142 -20.66 -15.64 19.42
N THR A 143 -20.92 -16.66 18.59
CA THR A 143 -20.71 -18.07 18.91
C THR A 143 -19.38 -18.62 18.38
N THR A 144 -18.61 -17.81 17.67
CA THR A 144 -17.39 -18.23 16.98
C THR A 144 -16.17 -18.00 17.88
N SER A 145 -15.33 -19.04 18.06
CA SER A 145 -14.03 -18.91 18.70
C SER A 145 -13.04 -18.23 17.75
N LEU A 146 -12.34 -17.20 18.24
CA LEU A 146 -11.30 -16.49 17.50
C LEU A 146 -9.89 -17.02 17.81
N VAL A 147 -9.76 -17.92 18.79
CA VAL A 147 -8.46 -18.50 19.18
C VAL A 147 -7.96 -19.43 18.09
N GLY A 148 -6.73 -19.23 17.63
CA GLY A 148 -6.11 -19.99 16.53
C GLY A 148 -6.62 -19.64 15.14
N MET A 149 -7.46 -18.61 15.02
CA MET A 149 -8.00 -18.17 13.73
C MET A 149 -7.00 -17.24 13.02
N GLU A 150 -6.94 -17.33 11.69
CA GLU A 150 -6.15 -16.39 10.88
C GLU A 150 -6.69 -14.95 10.97
N SER A 151 -5.79 -13.96 10.92
CA SER A 151 -6.11 -12.53 11.07
C SER A 151 -7.25 -12.05 10.17
N ASP A 152 -7.25 -12.47 8.90
CA ASP A 152 -8.28 -12.06 7.92
C ASP A 152 -9.66 -12.61 8.27
N LYS A 153 -9.72 -13.84 8.79
CA LYS A 153 -10.97 -14.44 9.26
C LYS A 153 -11.47 -13.74 10.53
N VAL A 154 -10.56 -13.37 11.43
CA VAL A 154 -10.88 -12.55 12.62
C VAL A 154 -11.46 -11.21 12.18
N MET A 155 -10.80 -10.51 11.24
CA MET A 155 -11.31 -9.24 10.70
C MET A 155 -12.75 -9.38 10.17
N LYS A 156 -13.04 -10.45 9.42
CA LYS A 156 -14.40 -10.72 8.90
C LYS A 156 -15.44 -10.95 10.01
N CYS A 157 -15.05 -11.48 11.16
CA CYS A 157 -15.95 -11.61 12.32
C CYS A 157 -16.20 -10.28 13.03
N LEU A 158 -15.20 -9.39 13.09
CA LEU A 158 -15.27 -8.12 13.80
C LEU A 158 -15.86 -6.98 12.95
N LYS A 159 -15.59 -6.96 11.64
CA LYS A 159 -16.25 -6.08 10.66
C LYS A 159 -17.71 -6.52 10.43
N GLY A 160 -18.49 -5.69 9.75
CA GLY A 160 -19.85 -5.98 9.30
C GLY A 160 -20.68 -4.71 9.16
N GLU A 161 -21.90 -4.82 8.68
CA GLU A 161 -22.79 -3.67 8.39
C GLU A 161 -22.99 -2.76 9.62
N LYS A 162 -22.97 -1.46 9.39
CA LYS A 162 -23.23 -0.44 10.40
C LYS A 162 -24.57 -0.66 11.08
N GLY A 163 -24.58 -0.56 12.40
CA GLY A 163 -25.76 -0.77 13.24
C GLY A 163 -26.02 -2.24 13.64
N THR A 164 -25.33 -3.21 13.03
CA THR A 164 -25.39 -4.61 13.47
C THR A 164 -24.65 -4.81 14.78
N LYS A 165 -25.00 -5.83 15.54
CA LYS A 165 -24.41 -6.12 16.85
C LYS A 165 -23.50 -7.34 16.76
N VAL A 166 -22.40 -7.29 17.50
CA VAL A 166 -21.53 -8.46 17.77
C VAL A 166 -21.30 -8.57 19.28
N LYS A 167 -21.40 -9.79 19.82
CA LYS A 167 -21.12 -10.08 21.21
C LYS A 167 -19.70 -10.60 21.34
N LEU A 168 -18.83 -9.82 21.99
CA LEU A 168 -17.43 -10.19 22.20
C LEU A 168 -17.26 -10.88 23.56
N GLY A 169 -16.58 -12.01 23.58
CA GLY A 169 -16.06 -12.62 24.81
C GLY A 169 -14.61 -12.22 24.98
N ILE A 170 -14.33 -11.50 26.07
CA ILE A 170 -13.03 -10.87 26.31
C ILE A 170 -12.40 -11.45 27.59
N LYS A 171 -11.13 -11.86 27.47
CA LYS A 171 -10.27 -12.18 28.61
C LYS A 171 -9.41 -10.98 28.93
N ARG A 172 -9.67 -10.35 30.06
CA ARG A 172 -8.92 -9.19 30.56
C ARG A 172 -7.87 -9.62 31.58
N HIS A 173 -6.68 -9.02 31.50
CA HIS A 173 -5.62 -9.30 32.50
C HIS A 173 -6.11 -9.02 33.92
N GLY A 174 -5.79 -9.92 34.86
CA GLY A 174 -6.23 -9.81 36.27
C GLY A 174 -7.65 -10.26 36.56
N THR A 175 -8.45 -10.67 35.54
CA THR A 175 -9.79 -11.24 35.77
C THR A 175 -9.80 -12.75 35.57
N LYS A 176 -10.58 -13.48 36.40
CA LYS A 176 -10.71 -14.94 36.28
C LYS A 176 -11.66 -15.34 35.16
N ASP A 177 -12.77 -14.62 35.01
CA ASP A 177 -13.86 -14.96 34.10
C ASP A 177 -13.82 -14.14 32.83
N LEU A 178 -14.43 -14.68 31.74
CA LEU A 178 -14.66 -13.95 30.51
C LEU A 178 -15.68 -12.84 30.74
N GLN A 179 -15.37 -11.65 30.22
CA GLN A 179 -16.29 -10.52 30.19
C GLN A 179 -16.96 -10.47 28.82
N TYR A 180 -18.25 -10.17 28.80
CA TYR A 180 -19.01 -10.10 27.55
C TYR A 180 -19.43 -8.67 27.26
N PHE A 181 -19.12 -8.20 26.06
CA PHE A 181 -19.48 -6.86 25.58
C PHE A 181 -20.28 -6.98 24.28
N THR A 182 -21.44 -6.32 24.22
CA THR A 182 -22.20 -6.24 22.96
C THR A 182 -21.85 -4.92 22.30
N VAL A 183 -21.11 -5.01 21.20
CA VAL A 183 -20.69 -3.85 20.39
C VAL A 183 -21.66 -3.65 19.24
N VAL A 184 -22.13 -2.43 19.04
CA VAL A 184 -22.88 -2.02 17.85
C VAL A 184 -21.87 -1.51 16.83
N ARG A 185 -21.72 -2.18 15.68
CA ARG A 185 -20.77 -1.79 14.64
C ARG A 185 -21.08 -0.38 14.12
N GLY A 186 -20.05 0.39 13.85
CA GLY A 186 -20.17 1.78 13.38
C GLY A 186 -19.03 2.13 12.45
N ASP A 187 -19.06 3.36 11.93
CA ASP A 187 -18.00 3.86 11.06
C ASP A 187 -16.71 4.04 11.86
N ILE A 188 -15.66 3.43 11.37
CA ILE A 188 -14.31 3.49 11.92
C ILE A 188 -13.45 4.30 10.94
N PRO A 189 -12.95 5.47 11.34
CA PRO A 189 -12.09 6.26 10.46
C PRO A 189 -10.77 5.53 10.20
N VAL A 190 -10.34 5.53 8.94
CA VAL A 190 -9.01 5.10 8.52
C VAL A 190 -8.14 6.33 8.42
N VAL A 191 -7.23 6.49 9.36
CA VAL A 191 -6.31 7.64 9.41
C VAL A 191 -5.16 7.41 8.43
N SER A 192 -4.98 8.35 7.53
CA SER A 192 -3.92 8.31 6.50
C SER A 192 -2.69 9.12 6.90
N VAL A 193 -2.86 10.24 7.61
CA VAL A 193 -1.79 10.98 8.27
C VAL A 193 -1.73 10.50 9.72
N ASP A 194 -1.05 9.39 9.95
CA ASP A 194 -1.12 8.66 11.21
C ASP A 194 -0.15 9.17 12.29
N ALA A 195 0.75 10.08 11.93
CA ALA A 195 1.57 10.82 12.87
C ALA A 195 2.02 12.18 12.32
N PHE A 196 1.99 13.19 13.19
CA PHE A 196 2.67 14.47 12.96
C PHE A 196 3.14 15.05 14.30
N PHE A 197 4.28 15.71 14.29
CA PHE A 197 4.89 16.29 15.51
C PHE A 197 6.03 17.25 15.17
N MET A 198 6.38 18.12 16.11
CA MET A 198 7.62 18.88 16.07
C MET A 198 8.79 18.00 16.50
N MET A 199 9.80 17.84 15.65
CA MET A 199 11.04 17.12 15.96
C MET A 199 11.95 17.94 16.88
N ASP A 200 11.95 19.26 16.67
CA ASP A 200 12.62 20.29 17.46
C ASP A 200 11.79 21.58 17.40
N GLU A 201 12.35 22.72 17.84
CA GLU A 201 11.66 24.01 17.87
C GLU A 201 11.29 24.57 16.47
N ARG A 202 11.81 23.97 15.37
CA ARG A 202 11.68 24.49 14.00
C ARG A 202 11.15 23.49 12.99
N THR A 203 11.40 22.21 13.22
CA THR A 203 11.18 21.14 12.23
C THR A 203 9.91 20.38 12.53
N GLY A 204 8.92 20.51 11.66
CA GLY A 204 7.75 19.65 11.63
C GLY A 204 8.04 18.34 10.88
N TYR A 205 7.38 17.27 11.32
CA TYR A 205 7.40 15.97 10.67
C TYR A 205 5.96 15.50 10.46
N ILE A 206 5.66 15.03 9.26
CA ILE A 206 4.36 14.43 8.90
C ILE A 206 4.61 13.08 8.24
N HIS A 207 4.00 12.02 8.78
CA HIS A 207 3.98 10.70 8.17
C HIS A 207 2.67 10.47 7.44
N VAL A 208 2.74 10.10 6.15
CA VAL A 208 1.58 9.83 5.29
C VAL A 208 1.59 8.37 4.88
N LYS A 209 0.66 7.59 5.41
CA LYS A 209 0.56 6.14 5.20
C LYS A 209 0.01 5.78 3.81
N ASN A 210 -0.99 6.51 3.33
CA ASN A 210 -1.59 6.34 2.00
C ASN A 210 -2.23 7.65 1.51
N PHE A 211 -2.75 7.66 0.28
CA PHE A 211 -3.47 8.79 -0.31
C PHE A 211 -4.98 8.45 -0.44
N GLY A 212 -5.68 8.32 0.69
CA GLY A 212 -7.12 8.12 0.78
C GLY A 212 -7.92 9.42 0.67
N GLU A 213 -9.24 9.33 0.68
CA GLU A 213 -10.15 10.49 0.50
C GLU A 213 -9.95 11.59 1.56
N GLN A 214 -9.59 11.22 2.79
CA GLN A 214 -9.43 12.16 3.90
C GLN A 214 -8.01 12.70 4.05
N THR A 215 -7.02 12.13 3.35
CA THR A 215 -5.59 12.42 3.55
C THR A 215 -5.24 13.89 3.37
N TYR A 216 -5.86 14.57 2.38
CA TYR A 216 -5.61 16.00 2.18
C TYR A 216 -6.13 16.84 3.34
N ALA A 217 -7.32 16.56 3.83
CA ALA A 217 -7.90 17.25 4.99
C ALA A 217 -7.05 17.00 6.26
N GLU A 218 -6.64 15.76 6.50
CA GLU A 218 -5.78 15.38 7.62
C GLU A 218 -4.40 16.09 7.53
N MET A 219 -3.82 16.19 6.34
CA MET A 219 -2.57 16.91 6.12
C MET A 219 -2.72 18.41 6.41
N LEU A 220 -3.84 19.04 6.02
CA LEU A 220 -4.08 20.45 6.32
C LEU A 220 -4.19 20.70 7.83
N VAL A 221 -4.84 19.80 8.57
CA VAL A 221 -4.88 19.86 10.04
C VAL A 221 -3.48 19.75 10.61
N ALA A 222 -2.70 18.74 10.18
CA ALA A 222 -1.33 18.56 10.64
C ALA A 222 -0.44 19.79 10.36
N LEU A 223 -0.53 20.36 9.15
CA LEU A 223 0.20 21.57 8.77
C LEU A 223 -0.21 22.79 9.60
N ALA A 224 -1.51 22.95 9.89
CA ALA A 224 -2.01 24.04 10.71
C ALA A 224 -1.51 23.93 12.16
N ASP A 225 -1.58 22.75 12.76
CA ASP A 225 -1.13 22.49 14.12
C ASP A 225 0.38 22.72 14.26
N LEU A 226 1.19 22.16 13.35
CA LEU A 226 2.63 22.35 13.32
C LEU A 226 3.01 23.83 13.12
N ASN A 227 2.26 24.55 12.28
CA ASN A 227 2.48 26.00 12.08
C ASN A 227 2.16 26.79 13.35
N MET A 228 1.12 26.42 14.11
CA MET A 228 0.82 27.03 15.42
C MET A 228 1.89 26.72 16.46
N GLU A 229 2.52 25.54 16.39
CA GLU A 229 3.66 25.16 17.24
C GLU A 229 4.98 25.85 16.83
N GLY A 230 4.99 26.60 15.73
CA GLY A 230 6.14 27.41 15.30
C GLY A 230 7.01 26.82 14.21
N MET A 231 6.51 25.80 13.48
CA MET A 231 7.21 25.15 12.37
C MET A 231 7.80 26.16 11.37
N LYS A 232 9.06 25.96 10.98
CA LYS A 232 9.79 26.75 9.97
C LYS A 232 10.29 25.92 8.80
N GLN A 233 10.30 24.61 8.93
CA GLN A 233 10.75 23.64 7.93
C GLN A 233 10.04 22.31 8.16
N LEU A 234 9.91 21.48 7.11
CA LEU A 234 9.06 20.30 7.13
C LEU A 234 9.74 19.07 6.54
N ILE A 235 9.57 17.94 7.20
CA ILE A 235 9.85 16.61 6.65
C ILE A 235 8.50 15.94 6.37
N VAL A 236 8.29 15.51 5.12
CA VAL A 236 7.14 14.64 4.73
C VAL A 236 7.66 13.24 4.49
N ASP A 237 7.22 12.29 5.29
CA ASP A 237 7.63 10.90 5.18
C ASP A 237 6.61 10.08 4.40
N LEU A 238 7.03 9.61 3.22
CA LEU A 238 6.27 8.75 2.31
C LEU A 238 6.83 7.32 2.25
N ARG A 239 7.75 6.96 3.14
CA ARG A 239 8.33 5.61 3.16
C ARG A 239 7.25 4.56 3.44
N GLY A 240 7.28 3.44 2.70
CA GLY A 240 6.27 2.39 2.79
C GLY A 240 4.89 2.76 2.23
N ASN A 241 4.68 4.00 1.77
CA ASN A 241 3.39 4.47 1.22
C ASN A 241 3.19 3.98 -0.22
N ARG A 242 2.33 3.02 -0.41
CA ARG A 242 2.03 2.39 -1.72
C ARG A 242 1.17 3.26 -2.65
N GLY A 243 0.82 4.49 -2.24
CA GLY A 243 0.04 5.44 -3.03
C GLY A 243 -1.42 5.53 -2.60
N GLY A 244 -2.30 5.67 -3.57
CA GLY A 244 -3.73 5.87 -3.42
C GLY A 244 -4.27 6.74 -4.54
N TYR A 245 -5.19 7.65 -4.23
CA TYR A 245 -5.83 8.52 -5.22
C TYR A 245 -4.89 9.60 -5.76
N MET A 246 -4.78 9.67 -7.09
CA MET A 246 -3.96 10.67 -7.79
C MET A 246 -4.41 12.11 -7.46
N HIS A 247 -5.71 12.38 -7.46
CA HIS A 247 -6.22 13.73 -7.19
C HIS A 247 -5.88 14.21 -5.78
N ILE A 248 -5.76 13.32 -4.80
CA ILE A 248 -5.33 13.65 -3.44
C ILE A 248 -3.84 14.05 -3.44
N ALA A 249 -2.98 13.29 -4.14
CA ALA A 249 -1.58 13.69 -4.27
C ALA A 249 -1.42 15.06 -4.96
N ILE A 250 -2.23 15.34 -5.99
CA ILE A 250 -2.26 16.64 -6.68
C ILE A 250 -2.65 17.76 -5.69
N GLN A 251 -3.69 17.58 -4.89
CA GLN A 251 -4.12 18.55 -3.88
C GLN A 251 -3.02 18.80 -2.84
N MET A 252 -2.39 17.74 -2.35
CA MET A 252 -1.30 17.86 -1.36
C MET A 252 -0.08 18.58 -1.93
N VAL A 253 0.34 18.27 -3.16
CA VAL A 253 1.45 18.98 -3.85
C VAL A 253 1.13 20.44 -4.08
N ASN A 254 -0.13 20.76 -4.38
CA ASN A 254 -0.59 22.14 -4.62
C ASN A 254 -0.31 23.09 -3.44
N GLU A 255 -0.28 22.56 -2.19
CA GLU A 255 0.07 23.36 -1.01
C GLU A 255 1.50 23.95 -1.06
N PHE A 256 2.39 23.30 -1.81
CA PHE A 256 3.82 23.64 -1.84
C PHE A 256 4.27 24.34 -3.12
N LEU A 257 3.47 24.34 -4.19
CA LEU A 257 3.88 24.88 -5.49
C LEU A 257 3.27 26.27 -5.78
N ALA A 258 4.06 27.13 -6.41
CA ALA A 258 3.55 28.39 -6.95
C ALA A 258 2.59 28.15 -8.12
N ALA A 259 1.73 29.12 -8.43
CA ALA A 259 0.74 29.03 -9.50
C ALA A 259 1.33 28.63 -10.86
N GLY A 260 0.63 27.80 -11.62
CA GLY A 260 0.97 27.42 -12.98
C GLY A 260 2.11 26.39 -13.12
N LYS A 261 2.58 25.82 -12.01
CA LYS A 261 3.56 24.74 -12.05
C LYS A 261 2.89 23.43 -12.41
N LEU A 262 3.43 22.69 -13.40
CA LEU A 262 2.95 21.35 -13.71
C LEU A 262 3.22 20.42 -12.53
N ILE A 263 2.20 19.68 -12.09
CA ILE A 263 2.31 18.65 -11.04
C ILE A 263 2.52 17.27 -11.66
N VAL A 264 1.66 16.91 -12.59
CA VAL A 264 1.65 15.62 -13.28
C VAL A 264 0.82 15.76 -14.55
N TYR A 265 1.10 14.95 -15.57
CA TYR A 265 0.15 14.75 -16.66
C TYR A 265 -0.05 13.27 -16.93
N THR A 266 -1.22 12.93 -17.47
CA THR A 266 -1.57 11.57 -17.87
C THR A 266 -1.75 11.49 -19.36
N GLU A 267 -1.39 10.35 -19.97
CA GLU A 267 -1.57 10.10 -21.39
C GLU A 267 -1.68 8.60 -21.67
N GLY A 268 -2.63 8.22 -22.53
CA GLY A 268 -2.86 6.85 -22.94
C GLY A 268 -3.42 6.74 -24.35
N ARG A 269 -3.51 5.53 -24.87
CA ARG A 269 -3.99 5.28 -26.26
C ARG A 269 -5.37 5.85 -26.54
N LYS A 270 -6.28 5.79 -25.57
CA LYS A 270 -7.66 6.29 -25.62
C LYS A 270 -7.92 7.43 -24.66
N SER A 271 -6.94 7.77 -23.84
CA SER A 271 -6.97 8.85 -22.87
C SER A 271 -6.04 9.96 -23.39
N PRO A 272 -6.58 11.07 -23.93
CA PRO A 272 -5.74 12.17 -24.38
C PRO A 272 -4.91 12.73 -23.24
N ARG A 273 -3.85 13.44 -23.57
CA ARG A 273 -3.00 14.10 -22.57
C ARG A 273 -3.82 15.08 -21.74
N GLU A 274 -3.77 14.91 -20.42
CA GLU A 274 -4.41 15.76 -19.43
C GLU A 274 -3.35 16.24 -18.44
N GLU A 275 -3.24 17.57 -18.27
CA GLU A 275 -2.23 18.21 -17.43
C GLU A 275 -2.87 18.78 -16.17
N PHE A 276 -2.22 18.55 -15.02
CA PHE A 276 -2.63 19.06 -13.74
C PHE A 276 -1.61 20.07 -13.23
N HIS A 277 -2.04 21.31 -13.06
CA HIS A 277 -1.20 22.43 -12.62
C HIS A 277 -1.60 22.94 -11.25
N SER A 278 -0.64 23.49 -10.52
CA SER A 278 -0.90 24.16 -9.26
C SER A 278 -1.63 25.49 -9.48
N ASP A 279 -2.55 25.81 -8.58
CA ASP A 279 -3.36 27.03 -8.63
C ASP A 279 -2.75 28.20 -7.83
N GLY A 280 -1.68 27.95 -7.06
CA GLY A 280 -0.97 28.93 -6.26
C GLY A 280 -1.69 29.38 -4.99
N ARG A 281 -2.74 28.68 -4.57
CA ARG A 281 -3.48 28.98 -3.33
C ARG A 281 -2.87 28.35 -2.09
N GLY A 282 -1.95 27.38 -2.25
CA GLY A 282 -1.28 26.70 -1.15
C GLY A 282 -0.56 27.67 -0.21
N ALA A 283 -0.68 27.40 1.09
CA ALA A 283 -0.15 28.28 2.13
C ALA A 283 1.36 28.07 2.38
N PHE A 284 1.95 26.96 1.93
CA PHE A 284 3.29 26.53 2.29
C PHE A 284 4.29 26.57 1.13
N GLN A 285 4.05 27.43 0.12
CA GLN A 285 4.88 27.54 -1.09
C GLN A 285 6.35 27.88 -0.82
N LYS A 286 6.66 28.55 0.28
CA LYS A 286 8.02 28.97 0.66
C LYS A 286 8.62 28.15 1.80
N LEU A 287 7.85 27.25 2.41
CA LEU A 287 8.33 26.43 3.53
C LEU A 287 9.43 25.48 3.03
N PRO A 288 10.64 25.47 3.64
CA PRO A 288 11.64 24.45 3.34
C PRO A 288 11.08 23.05 3.57
N ILE A 289 11.18 22.18 2.55
CA ILE A 289 10.62 20.83 2.59
C ILE A 289 11.64 19.79 2.13
N VAL A 290 11.69 18.68 2.86
CA VAL A 290 12.36 17.43 2.46
C VAL A 290 11.33 16.32 2.46
N VAL A 291 11.39 15.45 1.45
CA VAL A 291 10.51 14.30 1.31
C VAL A 291 11.33 13.02 1.48
N LEU A 292 10.94 12.18 2.44
CA LEU A 292 11.52 10.86 2.64
C LEU A 292 10.81 9.82 1.78
N VAL A 293 11.59 9.01 1.07
CA VAL A 293 11.08 7.93 0.21
C VAL A 293 11.90 6.67 0.35
N ASP A 294 11.29 5.54 0.05
CA ASP A 294 11.95 4.24 -0.04
C ASP A 294 11.36 3.38 -1.18
N GLU A 295 11.81 2.14 -1.28
CA GLU A 295 11.34 1.15 -2.26
C GLU A 295 9.85 0.79 -2.14
N GLY A 296 9.22 1.07 -0.99
CA GLY A 296 7.79 0.92 -0.75
C GLY A 296 6.96 2.13 -1.20
N SER A 297 7.61 3.28 -1.46
CA SER A 297 6.93 4.48 -1.97
C SER A 297 6.52 4.29 -3.43
N ALA A 298 5.22 4.27 -3.72
CA ALA A 298 4.71 3.94 -5.05
C ALA A 298 3.55 4.85 -5.50
N SER A 299 3.31 4.94 -6.83
CA SER A 299 2.11 5.55 -7.43
C SER A 299 1.91 7.02 -7.00
N ALA A 300 0.85 7.35 -6.23
CA ALA A 300 0.57 8.71 -5.74
C ALA A 300 1.73 9.31 -4.92
N SER A 301 2.48 8.49 -4.16
CA SER A 301 3.72 8.91 -3.49
C SER A 301 4.78 9.36 -4.48
N GLU A 302 4.87 8.70 -5.61
CA GLU A 302 5.82 9.03 -6.68
C GLU A 302 5.38 10.27 -7.47
N ILE A 303 4.07 10.52 -7.58
CA ILE A 303 3.54 11.78 -8.11
C ILE A 303 3.95 12.93 -7.18
N PHE A 304 3.75 12.77 -5.87
CA PHE A 304 4.14 13.79 -4.89
C PHE A 304 5.66 14.06 -4.94
N ALA A 305 6.47 13.01 -4.78
CA ALA A 305 7.93 13.14 -4.78
C ALA A 305 8.47 13.68 -6.13
N GLY A 306 7.96 13.17 -7.26
CA GLY A 306 8.36 13.60 -8.59
C GLY A 306 7.99 15.05 -8.90
N ALA A 307 6.82 15.51 -8.46
CA ALA A 307 6.40 16.90 -8.61
C ALA A 307 7.29 17.85 -7.79
N ILE A 308 7.63 17.50 -6.56
CA ILE A 308 8.54 18.27 -5.70
C ILE A 308 9.95 18.29 -6.30
N GLN A 309 10.47 17.16 -6.76
CA GLN A 309 11.81 17.02 -7.34
C GLN A 309 11.95 17.79 -8.66
N ASP A 310 11.03 17.58 -9.61
CA ASP A 310 11.15 18.11 -10.97
C ASP A 310 10.87 19.61 -11.05
N ASN A 311 10.09 20.15 -10.11
CA ASN A 311 9.94 21.60 -9.93
C ASN A 311 11.06 22.24 -9.08
N ASP A 312 12.04 21.46 -8.62
CA ASP A 312 13.13 21.93 -7.75
C ASP A 312 12.61 22.60 -6.47
N ARG A 313 11.45 22.13 -5.98
CA ARG A 313 10.75 22.74 -4.85
C ARG A 313 11.26 22.25 -3.49
N GLY A 314 11.84 21.07 -3.45
CA GLY A 314 12.37 20.42 -2.26
C GLY A 314 13.35 19.33 -2.61
N THR A 315 13.94 18.72 -1.59
CA THR A 315 14.94 17.65 -1.72
C THR A 315 14.31 16.29 -1.38
N ILE A 316 14.55 15.31 -2.22
CA ILE A 316 14.10 13.92 -2.00
C ILE A 316 15.25 13.14 -1.37
N VAL A 317 14.98 12.49 -0.23
CA VAL A 317 16.00 11.77 0.58
C VAL A 317 15.56 10.34 0.81
N GLY A 318 16.48 9.39 0.73
CA GLY A 318 16.23 7.99 1.02
C GLY A 318 16.70 7.03 -0.06
N ARG A 319 15.84 6.10 -0.47
CA ARG A 319 16.14 5.11 -1.52
C ARG A 319 15.19 5.26 -2.71
N ARG A 320 15.57 4.66 -3.85
CA ARG A 320 14.77 4.71 -5.08
C ARG A 320 13.39 4.10 -4.87
N THR A 321 12.36 4.78 -5.32
CA THR A 321 10.96 4.37 -5.18
C THR A 321 10.62 3.14 -6.03
N PHE A 322 9.39 2.65 -5.91
CA PHE A 322 8.93 1.40 -6.54
C PHE A 322 8.93 1.44 -8.07
N GLY A 323 8.49 2.54 -8.68
CA GLY A 323 8.38 2.67 -10.12
C GLY A 323 7.02 2.27 -10.71
N LYS A 324 5.91 2.69 -10.08
CA LYS A 324 4.55 2.51 -10.62
C LYS A 324 4.05 3.79 -11.27
N GLY A 325 4.14 3.87 -12.60
CA GLY A 325 3.72 5.00 -13.43
C GLY A 325 2.46 4.74 -14.27
N LEU A 326 1.60 3.81 -13.85
CA LEU A 326 0.37 3.42 -14.54
C LEU A 326 -0.86 3.97 -13.82
N VAL A 327 -1.84 4.45 -14.60
CA VAL A 327 -3.14 4.93 -14.12
C VAL A 327 -4.17 3.84 -14.33
N GLN A 328 -4.76 3.35 -13.24
CA GLN A 328 -5.86 2.40 -13.28
C GLN A 328 -7.20 3.12 -13.13
N GLN A 329 -8.19 2.64 -13.88
CA GLN A 329 -9.58 3.06 -13.75
C GLN A 329 -10.43 1.85 -13.33
N PRO A 330 -11.20 1.94 -12.24
CA PRO A 330 -12.15 0.91 -11.88
C PRO A 330 -13.36 0.96 -12.82
N MET A 331 -13.80 -0.19 -13.28
CA MET A 331 -14.98 -0.38 -14.11
C MET A 331 -15.83 -1.46 -13.46
N GLU A 332 -17.01 -1.08 -12.99
CA GLU A 332 -17.90 -1.95 -12.23
C GLU A 332 -18.84 -2.71 -13.17
N PHE A 333 -19.02 -4.00 -12.94
CA PHE A 333 -20.02 -4.83 -13.56
C PHE A 333 -21.33 -4.81 -12.77
N ARG A 334 -22.42 -5.32 -13.40
CA ARG A 334 -23.76 -5.30 -12.79
C ARG A 334 -23.91 -6.17 -11.55
N ASP A 335 -23.06 -7.16 -11.40
CA ASP A 335 -23.01 -8.07 -10.24
C ASP A 335 -22.18 -7.51 -9.07
N GLY A 336 -21.60 -6.33 -9.23
CA GLY A 336 -20.75 -5.66 -8.24
C GLY A 336 -19.27 -6.07 -8.34
N SER A 337 -18.87 -6.94 -9.26
CA SER A 337 -17.46 -7.19 -9.54
C SER A 337 -16.82 -6.00 -10.24
N VAL A 338 -15.49 -5.84 -10.11
CA VAL A 338 -14.75 -4.69 -10.62
C VAL A 338 -13.52 -5.11 -11.40
N VAL A 339 -13.39 -4.58 -12.61
CA VAL A 339 -12.12 -4.59 -13.36
C VAL A 339 -11.39 -3.28 -13.08
N ARG A 340 -10.21 -3.35 -12.54
CA ARG A 340 -9.28 -2.22 -12.43
C ARG A 340 -8.32 -2.29 -13.62
N LEU A 341 -8.59 -1.49 -14.66
CA LEU A 341 -7.86 -1.54 -15.94
C LEU A 341 -6.86 -0.39 -16.03
N THR A 342 -5.64 -0.66 -16.48
CA THR A 342 -4.66 0.36 -16.86
C THR A 342 -5.11 1.07 -18.14
N VAL A 343 -5.40 2.37 -18.04
CA VAL A 343 -5.92 3.20 -19.14
C VAL A 343 -4.91 4.23 -19.64
N ALA A 344 -3.95 4.64 -18.81
CA ALA A 344 -2.96 5.66 -19.13
C ALA A 344 -1.64 5.43 -18.37
N ARG A 345 -0.62 6.19 -18.75
CA ARG A 345 0.59 6.41 -17.95
C ARG A 345 0.57 7.80 -17.38
N TYR A 346 1.21 8.00 -16.24
CA TYR A 346 1.48 9.35 -15.78
C TYR A 346 2.96 9.73 -15.92
N TYR A 347 3.16 11.02 -16.05
CA TYR A 347 4.45 11.63 -16.31
C TYR A 347 4.67 12.79 -15.34
N THR A 348 5.88 12.89 -14.82
CA THR A 348 6.27 13.98 -13.94
C THR A 348 6.48 15.29 -14.70
N PRO A 349 6.66 16.44 -14.05
CA PRO A 349 6.86 17.72 -14.72
C PRO A 349 8.01 17.78 -15.73
N SER A 350 9.06 17.00 -15.54
CA SER A 350 10.16 16.89 -16.51
C SER A 350 9.80 16.09 -17.77
N GLY A 351 8.62 15.47 -17.81
CA GLY A 351 8.16 14.62 -18.93
C GLY A 351 8.61 13.17 -18.85
N ARG A 352 9.22 12.75 -17.74
CA ARG A 352 9.61 11.34 -17.56
C ARG A 352 8.45 10.48 -17.07
N CYS A 353 8.29 9.31 -17.71
CA CYS A 353 7.51 8.22 -17.16
C CYS A 353 8.40 7.43 -16.20
N ILE A 354 7.92 7.24 -14.97
CA ILE A 354 8.70 6.53 -13.94
C ILE A 354 8.41 5.05 -13.88
N GLN A 355 7.48 4.55 -14.71
CA GLN A 355 7.11 3.14 -14.76
C GLN A 355 8.33 2.27 -14.98
N LYS A 356 8.61 1.35 -14.05
CA LYS A 356 9.65 0.34 -14.23
C LYS A 356 9.27 -0.64 -15.36
N PRO A 357 10.24 -1.21 -16.09
CA PRO A 357 9.97 -2.16 -17.16
C PRO A 357 9.14 -3.36 -16.66
N TYR A 358 8.26 -3.85 -17.53
CA TYR A 358 7.53 -5.10 -17.33
C TYR A 358 7.31 -5.79 -18.67
N GLU A 359 7.23 -7.09 -18.66
CA GLU A 359 6.84 -7.91 -19.79
C GLU A 359 5.41 -8.42 -19.61
N LYS A 360 4.64 -8.49 -20.71
CA LYS A 360 3.27 -8.98 -20.68
C LYS A 360 3.25 -10.45 -20.31
N GLY A 361 2.33 -10.85 -19.43
CA GLY A 361 2.23 -12.24 -18.94
C GLY A 361 3.29 -12.63 -17.90
N HIS A 362 4.23 -11.75 -17.54
CA HIS A 362 5.33 -12.00 -16.61
C HIS A 362 5.17 -11.20 -15.30
N GLY A 363 4.01 -11.27 -14.68
CA GLY A 363 3.71 -10.54 -13.43
C GLY A 363 4.61 -10.95 -12.27
N GLU A 364 4.99 -12.22 -12.16
CA GLU A 364 5.87 -12.72 -11.09
C GLU A 364 7.26 -12.08 -11.14
N GLU A 365 7.85 -11.93 -12.33
CA GLU A 365 9.16 -11.29 -12.52
C GLU A 365 9.13 -9.82 -12.12
N TYR A 366 8.01 -9.15 -12.39
CA TYR A 366 7.80 -7.77 -12.00
C TYR A 366 7.75 -7.59 -10.47
N GLU A 367 7.15 -8.51 -9.73
CA GLU A 367 7.12 -8.51 -8.27
C GLU A 367 8.50 -8.85 -7.69
N MET A 368 9.21 -9.80 -8.31
CA MET A 368 10.55 -10.21 -7.88
C MET A 368 11.64 -9.16 -8.16
N GLU A 369 11.36 -8.12 -8.94
CA GLU A 369 12.32 -7.05 -9.25
C GLU A 369 12.85 -6.36 -7.98
N LEU A 370 12.03 -6.21 -6.96
CA LEU A 370 12.46 -5.62 -5.69
C LEU A 370 13.52 -6.48 -4.98
N ILE A 371 13.37 -7.79 -5.05
CA ILE A 371 14.37 -8.74 -4.52
C ILE A 371 15.66 -8.65 -5.34
N ALA A 372 15.55 -8.59 -6.66
CA ALA A 372 16.70 -8.41 -7.54
C ALA A 372 17.45 -7.09 -7.29
N ARG A 373 16.75 -6.00 -6.92
CA ARG A 373 17.37 -4.72 -6.48
C ARG A 373 18.17 -4.91 -5.20
N TYR A 374 17.61 -5.62 -4.23
CA TYR A 374 18.30 -5.93 -2.98
C TYR A 374 19.56 -6.77 -3.23
N GLU A 375 19.47 -7.82 -4.05
CA GLU A 375 20.60 -8.69 -4.40
C GLU A 375 21.71 -7.96 -5.17
N ARG A 376 21.36 -7.00 -6.01
CA ARG A 376 22.33 -6.13 -6.71
C ARG A 376 22.99 -5.09 -5.79
N GLY A 377 22.56 -5.00 -4.53
CA GLY A 377 23.11 -4.07 -3.54
C GLY A 377 22.57 -2.65 -3.64
N GLU A 378 21.47 -2.43 -4.36
CA GLU A 378 20.90 -1.10 -4.57
C GLU A 378 20.42 -0.44 -3.27
N PHE A 379 20.08 -1.22 -2.26
CA PHE A 379 19.66 -0.71 -0.95
C PHE A 379 20.83 -0.23 -0.09
N PHE A 380 22.05 -0.61 -0.46
CA PHE A 380 23.26 -0.37 0.32
C PHE A 380 24.20 0.65 -0.34
N SER A 381 24.07 0.88 -1.64
CA SER A 381 24.93 1.80 -2.39
C SER A 381 24.17 2.51 -3.51
N GLY A 382 24.23 3.83 -3.54
CA GLY A 382 23.69 4.63 -4.63
C GLY A 382 24.35 4.35 -5.99
N ASP A 383 25.62 3.90 -5.99
CA ASP A 383 26.36 3.53 -7.22
C ASP A 383 25.80 2.26 -7.88
N SER A 384 25.06 1.45 -7.12
CA SER A 384 24.41 0.24 -7.62
C SER A 384 23.06 0.51 -8.31
N ILE A 385 22.59 1.75 -8.32
CA ILE A 385 21.36 2.14 -9.02
C ILE A 385 21.66 2.14 -10.52
N HIS A 386 21.12 1.17 -11.23
CA HIS A 386 21.23 1.11 -12.70
C HIS A 386 20.30 2.19 -13.29
N GLN A 387 20.92 3.19 -13.91
CA GLN A 387 20.24 4.32 -14.56
C GLN A 387 20.26 4.12 -16.09
N ASP A 388 19.73 3.01 -16.57
CA ASP A 388 19.64 2.71 -18.01
C ASP A 388 18.54 3.54 -18.72
N GLY A 389 17.84 4.38 -17.95
CA GLY A 389 16.72 5.16 -18.40
C GLY A 389 17.12 6.43 -19.17
N LYS A 390 16.16 6.95 -19.95
CA LYS A 390 16.27 8.23 -20.64
C LYS A 390 16.47 9.37 -19.62
N GLN A 391 17.40 10.27 -19.92
CA GLN A 391 17.67 11.46 -19.12
C GLN A 391 16.67 12.58 -19.41
N TYR A 392 16.24 13.26 -18.35
CA TYR A 392 15.35 14.41 -18.38
C TYR A 392 15.95 15.53 -17.52
N LYS A 393 15.38 16.71 -17.59
CA LYS A 393 15.86 17.88 -16.82
C LYS A 393 14.76 18.46 -15.97
N THR A 394 15.09 18.76 -14.72
CA THR A 394 14.22 19.53 -13.80
C THR A 394 14.10 21.00 -14.26
N SER A 395 13.30 21.79 -13.56
CA SER A 395 13.10 23.22 -13.87
C SER A 395 14.39 24.04 -13.95
N ILE A 396 15.40 23.73 -13.09
CA ILE A 396 16.71 24.41 -13.10
C ILE A 396 17.77 23.65 -13.91
N GLY A 397 17.40 22.51 -14.53
CA GLY A 397 18.27 21.75 -15.43
C GLY A 397 19.11 20.67 -14.77
N ARG A 398 18.78 20.21 -13.54
CA ARG A 398 19.35 19.00 -12.93
C ARG A 398 18.93 17.77 -13.74
N ILE A 399 19.81 16.78 -13.83
CA ILE A 399 19.50 15.52 -14.53
C ILE A 399 18.69 14.61 -13.64
N VAL A 400 17.58 14.09 -14.16
CA VAL A 400 16.74 13.07 -13.55
C VAL A 400 16.46 11.95 -14.56
N TYR A 401 16.12 10.76 -14.07
CA TYR A 401 15.97 9.58 -14.92
C TYR A 401 14.54 9.04 -14.90
N GLY A 402 14.09 8.50 -16.02
CA GLY A 402 12.80 7.81 -16.15
C GLY A 402 12.96 6.29 -16.14
N GLY A 403 11.84 5.58 -16.14
CA GLY A 403 11.81 4.12 -16.35
C GLY A 403 12.17 3.25 -15.14
N GLY A 404 12.17 3.80 -13.92
CA GLY A 404 12.54 2.99 -12.75
C GLY A 404 12.24 3.64 -11.40
N GLY A 405 11.15 4.41 -11.29
CA GLY A 405 10.80 5.15 -10.08
C GLY A 405 11.51 6.48 -9.94
N ILE A 406 11.38 7.09 -8.77
CA ILE A 406 12.04 8.34 -8.39
C ILE A 406 13.35 8.00 -7.68
N THR A 407 14.48 8.36 -8.30
CA THR A 407 15.79 8.30 -7.65
C THR A 407 15.92 9.50 -6.71
N PRO A 408 16.23 9.31 -5.42
CA PRO A 408 16.37 10.42 -4.48
C PRO A 408 17.55 11.33 -4.84
N ASP A 409 17.43 12.61 -4.49
CA ASP A 409 18.53 13.58 -4.63
C ASP A 409 19.69 13.27 -3.68
N VAL A 410 19.33 12.73 -2.51
CA VAL A 410 20.30 12.28 -1.49
C VAL A 410 19.98 10.84 -1.10
N PHE A 411 20.83 9.94 -1.55
CA PHE A 411 20.73 8.54 -1.20
C PHE A 411 21.14 8.29 0.25
N VAL A 412 20.32 7.52 0.97
CA VAL A 412 20.62 7.05 2.33
C VAL A 412 20.49 5.52 2.34
N PRO A 413 21.59 4.79 2.55
CA PRO A 413 21.58 3.35 2.54
C PRO A 413 20.83 2.76 3.74
N GLU A 414 20.39 1.50 3.59
CA GLU A 414 19.94 0.72 4.72
C GLU A 414 21.14 0.34 5.61
N ASP A 415 21.04 0.62 6.92
CA ASP A 415 22.10 0.30 7.88
C ASP A 415 21.99 -1.17 8.35
N THR A 416 22.80 -2.03 7.77
CA THR A 416 22.89 -3.45 8.16
C THR A 416 24.11 -3.76 9.02
N THR A 417 24.92 -2.78 9.41
CA THR A 417 26.23 -2.98 10.05
C THR A 417 26.16 -3.72 11.40
N ALA A 418 25.06 -3.54 12.14
CA ALA A 418 24.82 -4.23 13.41
C ALA A 418 23.92 -5.47 13.29
N MET A 419 23.54 -5.88 12.08
CA MET A 419 22.60 -6.96 11.81
C MET A 419 23.30 -8.33 11.82
N THR A 420 23.38 -8.96 13.00
CA THR A 420 23.95 -10.33 13.14
C THR A 420 22.93 -11.41 12.74
N SER A 421 23.41 -12.64 12.52
CA SER A 421 22.51 -13.79 12.29
C SER A 421 21.57 -14.07 13.47
N TYR A 422 22.00 -13.81 14.71
CA TYR A 422 21.18 -13.92 15.90
C TYR A 422 20.01 -12.91 15.90
N TYR A 423 20.29 -11.66 15.50
CA TYR A 423 19.25 -10.63 15.35
C TYR A 423 18.28 -11.00 14.24
N ARG A 424 18.78 -11.42 13.07
CA ARG A 424 17.92 -11.84 11.94
C ARG A 424 17.01 -12.99 12.31
N GLU A 425 17.52 -14.01 12.99
CA GLU A 425 16.73 -15.15 13.47
C GLU A 425 15.63 -14.70 14.44
N ALA A 426 15.96 -13.84 15.42
CA ALA A 426 15.00 -13.28 16.38
C ALA A 426 13.91 -12.41 15.72
N ALA A 427 14.28 -11.61 14.72
CA ALA A 427 13.35 -10.77 13.96
C ALA A 427 12.44 -11.62 13.07
N TYR A 428 13.01 -12.57 12.34
CA TYR A 428 12.27 -13.46 11.43
C TYR A 428 11.26 -14.35 12.15
N THR A 429 11.62 -14.89 13.31
CA THR A 429 10.71 -15.70 14.13
C THR A 429 9.69 -14.87 14.91
N GLY A 430 9.75 -13.52 14.81
CA GLY A 430 8.85 -12.61 15.52
C GLY A 430 9.10 -12.53 17.03
N LEU A 431 10.16 -13.14 17.55
CA LEU A 431 10.45 -13.21 19.00
C LEU A 431 10.66 -11.82 19.63
N ILE A 432 11.20 -10.86 18.87
CA ILE A 432 11.38 -9.48 19.36
C ILE A 432 10.02 -8.86 19.67
N ARG A 433 9.06 -9.02 18.75
CA ARG A 433 7.70 -8.49 18.89
C ARG A 433 6.94 -9.20 20.04
N GLN A 434 7.03 -10.53 20.08
CA GLN A 434 6.40 -11.34 21.13
C GLN A 434 6.91 -10.94 22.52
N PHE A 435 8.22 -10.79 22.68
CA PHE A 435 8.82 -10.33 23.95
C PHE A 435 8.33 -8.92 24.32
N ALA A 436 8.38 -7.99 23.36
CA ALA A 436 7.93 -6.62 23.60
C ALA A 436 6.45 -6.58 24.00
N PHE A 437 5.60 -7.39 23.35
CA PHE A 437 4.19 -7.51 23.71
C PHE A 437 4.01 -8.06 25.12
N ALA A 438 4.63 -9.19 25.47
CA ALA A 438 4.54 -9.79 26.80
C ALA A 438 4.99 -8.81 27.89
N TYR A 439 6.11 -8.12 27.67
CA TYR A 439 6.61 -7.11 28.59
C TYR A 439 5.64 -5.93 28.74
N SER A 440 5.07 -5.47 27.63
CA SER A 440 4.08 -4.39 27.64
C SER A 440 2.82 -4.77 28.43
N ASP A 441 2.34 -6.00 28.25
CA ASP A 441 1.13 -6.50 28.90
C ASP A 441 1.32 -6.59 30.44
N GLU A 442 2.44 -7.15 30.90
CA GLU A 442 2.79 -7.25 32.32
C GLU A 442 2.99 -5.87 33.00
N ASN A 443 3.45 -4.87 32.24
CA ASN A 443 3.81 -3.55 32.78
C ASN A 443 2.91 -2.42 32.28
N ARG A 444 1.76 -2.72 31.66
CA ARG A 444 0.92 -1.75 30.94
C ARG A 444 0.56 -0.52 31.78
N SER A 445 0.07 -0.69 33.00
CA SER A 445 -0.32 0.42 33.86
C SER A 445 0.85 1.35 34.20
N LYS A 446 2.04 0.77 34.42
CA LYS A 446 3.26 1.52 34.73
C LYS A 446 3.77 2.28 33.51
N LEU A 447 3.78 1.63 32.34
CA LEU A 447 4.22 2.24 31.08
C LEU A 447 3.27 3.36 30.65
N ALA A 448 1.95 3.14 30.69
CA ALA A 448 0.94 4.15 30.37
C ALA A 448 1.02 5.39 31.26
N ALA A 449 1.42 5.25 32.53
CA ALA A 449 1.62 6.37 33.44
C ALA A 449 2.79 7.30 33.03
N LEU A 450 3.70 6.84 32.17
CA LEU A 450 4.83 7.63 31.68
C LEU A 450 4.43 8.67 30.64
N ARG A 451 3.34 8.46 29.91
CA ARG A 451 2.66 9.38 28.98
C ARG A 451 3.44 9.85 27.73
N THR A 452 4.76 9.74 27.69
CA THR A 452 5.58 10.22 26.56
C THR A 452 6.63 9.19 26.16
N ALA A 453 6.97 9.14 24.88
CA ALA A 453 8.02 8.27 24.34
C ALA A 453 9.36 8.44 25.07
N ASP A 454 9.75 9.68 25.38
CA ASP A 454 11.02 9.97 26.08
C ASP A 454 11.08 9.40 27.48
N ARG A 455 10.01 9.52 28.26
CA ARG A 455 9.94 8.94 29.61
C ARG A 455 9.90 7.42 29.56
N MET A 456 9.19 6.86 28.59
CA MET A 456 9.19 5.40 28.36
C MET A 456 10.59 4.91 27.99
N GLU A 457 11.27 5.55 27.06
CA GLU A 457 12.65 5.21 26.69
C GLU A 457 13.62 5.26 27.89
N GLN A 458 13.57 6.34 28.68
CA GLN A 458 14.42 6.48 29.88
C GLN A 458 14.16 5.37 30.90
N TYR A 459 12.89 4.98 31.08
CA TYR A 459 12.52 3.87 31.95
C TYR A 459 13.04 2.55 31.39
N LEU A 460 12.82 2.24 30.10
CA LEU A 460 13.20 0.98 29.46
C LEU A 460 14.72 0.76 29.45
N LYS A 461 15.51 1.83 29.28
CA LYS A 461 16.98 1.77 29.39
C LYS A 461 17.50 1.25 30.74
N ARG A 462 16.72 1.41 31.84
CA ARG A 462 17.08 0.93 33.18
C ARG A 462 16.67 -0.50 33.45
N GLU A 463 15.81 -1.09 32.60
CA GLU A 463 15.14 -2.38 32.84
C GLU A 463 15.95 -3.60 32.38
N ASN A 464 17.16 -3.40 31.84
CA ASN A 464 18.03 -4.48 31.29
C ASN A 464 17.28 -5.43 30.32
N LEU A 465 16.49 -4.86 29.41
CA LEU A 465 15.60 -5.63 28.52
C LEU A 465 16.33 -6.56 27.58
N LEU A 466 17.60 -6.25 27.24
CA LEU A 466 18.41 -7.13 26.38
C LEU A 466 18.66 -8.48 27.04
N GLU A 467 18.96 -8.50 28.35
CA GLU A 467 19.14 -9.74 29.09
C GLU A 467 17.82 -10.51 29.29
N LYS A 468 16.74 -9.78 29.62
CA LYS A 468 15.39 -10.35 29.70
C LYS A 468 14.97 -10.97 28.37
N PHE A 469 15.26 -10.31 27.23
CA PHE A 469 15.03 -10.84 25.91
C PHE A 469 15.84 -12.12 25.64
N ALA A 470 17.13 -12.12 25.99
CA ALA A 470 17.96 -13.32 25.79
C ALA A 470 17.39 -14.53 26.52
N GLN A 471 16.96 -14.37 27.77
CA GLN A 471 16.31 -15.42 28.58
C GLN A 471 14.96 -15.85 27.99
N PHE A 472 14.16 -14.89 27.46
CA PHE A 472 12.93 -15.18 26.77
C PHE A 472 13.20 -15.99 25.50
N GLY A 473 14.19 -15.59 24.70
CA GLY A 473 14.60 -16.28 23.47
C GLY A 473 15.00 -17.72 23.72
N GLU A 474 15.80 -17.98 24.77
CA GLU A 474 16.20 -19.35 25.15
C GLU A 474 15.00 -20.25 25.45
N LYS A 475 13.96 -19.73 26.11
CA LYS A 475 12.69 -20.46 26.37
C LYS A 475 11.91 -20.76 25.08
N HIS A 476 12.14 -19.98 24.01
CA HIS A 476 11.50 -20.11 22.70
C HIS A 476 12.46 -20.65 21.62
N GLN A 477 13.42 -21.48 22.02
CA GLN A 477 14.36 -22.20 21.13
C GLN A 477 15.37 -21.33 20.38
N LEU A 478 15.50 -20.04 20.69
CA LEU A 478 16.55 -19.18 20.16
C LEU A 478 17.84 -19.36 20.98
N ARG A 479 18.79 -20.15 20.45
CA ARG A 479 20.05 -20.42 21.17
C ARG A 479 20.83 -19.14 21.42
N ARG A 480 21.10 -18.82 22.67
CA ARG A 480 21.83 -17.62 23.11
C ARG A 480 23.23 -17.52 22.49
N ARG A 481 23.57 -16.34 21.96
CA ARG A 481 24.86 -16.01 21.33
C ARG A 481 25.32 -14.62 21.81
N ASN A 482 25.99 -14.59 22.98
CA ASN A 482 26.29 -13.31 23.67
C ASN A 482 27.04 -12.28 22.83
N LEU A 483 28.05 -12.71 22.05
CA LEU A 483 28.81 -11.79 21.19
C LEU A 483 27.93 -11.16 20.11
N MET A 484 27.06 -11.94 19.47
CA MET A 484 26.13 -11.44 18.46
C MET A 484 25.05 -10.56 19.06
N LEU A 485 24.54 -10.92 20.23
CA LEU A 485 23.58 -10.12 20.99
C LEU A 485 24.16 -8.74 21.31
N GLN A 486 25.41 -8.68 21.80
CA GLN A 486 26.07 -7.41 22.09
C GLN A 486 26.38 -6.60 20.82
N LYS A 487 26.80 -7.24 19.73
CA LYS A 487 27.04 -6.57 18.45
C LYS A 487 25.75 -5.96 17.89
N SER A 488 24.60 -6.62 18.06
CA SER A 488 23.28 -6.12 17.61
C SER A 488 22.50 -5.36 18.70
N ARG A 489 23.15 -5.02 19.83
CA ARG A 489 22.48 -4.37 20.99
C ARG A 489 21.60 -3.20 20.58
N ARG A 490 22.14 -2.25 19.78
CA ARG A 490 21.42 -1.06 19.33
C ARG A 490 20.15 -1.43 18.56
N LEU A 491 20.21 -2.43 17.67
CA LEU A 491 19.03 -2.88 16.92
C LEU A 491 18.00 -3.54 17.84
N PHE A 492 18.43 -4.43 18.75
CA PHE A 492 17.51 -5.03 19.72
C PHE A 492 16.83 -3.97 20.59
N GLU A 493 17.59 -3.04 21.18
CA GLU A 493 17.03 -1.97 22.01
C GLU A 493 16.05 -1.10 21.20
N ARG A 494 16.41 -0.71 19.98
CA ARG A 494 15.55 0.07 19.08
C ARG A 494 14.22 -0.65 18.82
N TYR A 495 14.26 -1.92 18.42
CA TYR A 495 13.04 -2.64 18.07
C TYR A 495 12.25 -3.10 19.30
N ILE A 496 12.88 -3.51 20.40
CA ILE A 496 12.18 -3.84 21.64
C ILE A 496 11.49 -2.61 22.22
N PHE A 497 12.23 -1.50 22.37
CA PHE A 497 11.66 -0.27 22.93
C PHE A 497 10.59 0.32 22.03
N GLY A 498 10.86 0.37 20.72
CA GLY A 498 9.87 0.83 19.74
C GLY A 498 8.57 0.04 19.81
N ASN A 499 8.63 -1.30 19.79
CA ASN A 499 7.43 -2.12 19.92
C ASN A 499 6.72 -1.93 21.28
N ILE A 500 7.45 -1.76 22.39
CA ILE A 500 6.83 -1.47 23.70
C ILE A 500 6.13 -0.12 23.67
N ILE A 501 6.76 0.91 23.12
CA ILE A 501 6.16 2.25 22.97
C ILE A 501 4.91 2.17 22.10
N TYR A 502 4.97 1.47 20.97
CA TYR A 502 3.83 1.24 20.08
C TYR A 502 2.68 0.50 20.76
N ASN A 503 2.99 -0.52 21.58
CA ASN A 503 1.99 -1.33 22.29
C ASN A 503 1.20 -0.57 23.38
N VAL A 504 1.71 0.56 23.84
CA VAL A 504 1.15 1.30 24.99
C VAL A 504 0.77 2.74 24.62
N GLY A 505 1.48 3.33 23.67
CA GLY A 505 1.31 4.69 23.17
C GLY A 505 0.59 4.76 21.83
N GLU A 506 0.83 5.84 21.11
CA GLU A 506 0.28 6.10 19.78
C GLU A 506 1.37 5.95 18.70
N MET A 507 0.96 5.91 17.42
CA MET A 507 1.88 5.91 16.28
C MET A 507 2.85 7.10 16.33
N LYS A 508 2.37 8.27 16.74
CA LYS A 508 3.18 9.46 16.97
C LYS A 508 4.37 9.18 17.91
N ASP A 509 4.13 8.55 19.07
CA ASP A 509 5.18 8.24 20.05
C ASP A 509 6.22 7.27 19.49
N TYR A 510 5.75 6.27 18.76
CA TYR A 510 6.60 5.29 18.09
C TYR A 510 7.50 5.93 17.04
N LEU A 511 6.95 6.77 16.16
CA LEU A 511 7.72 7.45 15.12
C LEU A 511 8.65 8.53 15.70
N MET A 512 8.24 9.25 16.73
CA MET A 512 9.12 10.16 17.48
C MET A 512 10.33 9.42 18.07
N PHE A 513 10.11 8.23 18.63
CA PHE A 513 11.19 7.41 19.15
C PHE A 513 12.13 6.95 18.03
N LEU A 514 11.57 6.42 16.92
CA LEU A 514 12.37 5.90 15.80
C LEU A 514 13.16 6.99 15.06
N SER A 515 12.59 8.19 14.91
CA SER A 515 13.22 9.30 14.16
C SER A 515 14.54 9.78 14.76
N LYS A 516 14.76 9.55 16.07
CA LYS A 516 15.97 10.01 16.79
C LYS A 516 17.27 9.40 16.25
N ASP A 517 17.22 8.18 15.74
CA ASP A 517 18.39 7.46 15.24
C ASP A 517 18.19 6.87 13.83
N ASP A 518 17.15 7.35 13.13
CA ASP A 518 16.89 6.99 11.74
C ASP A 518 17.77 7.76 10.78
N PRO A 519 18.65 7.10 10.00
CA PRO A 519 19.64 7.79 9.15
C PRO A 519 19.01 8.73 8.12
N ALA A 520 17.86 8.37 7.53
CA ALA A 520 17.19 9.19 6.53
C ALA A 520 16.57 10.45 7.16
N THR A 521 15.95 10.32 8.32
CA THR A 521 15.38 11.43 9.08
C THR A 521 16.47 12.38 9.56
N ILE A 522 17.58 11.86 10.11
CA ILE A 522 18.75 12.66 10.51
C ILE A 522 19.32 13.42 9.32
N LYS A 523 19.43 12.75 8.15
CA LYS A 523 19.93 13.38 6.93
C LYS A 523 19.01 14.49 6.41
N ALA A 524 17.70 14.28 6.47
CA ALA A 524 16.71 15.29 6.13
C ALA A 524 16.81 16.52 7.05
N GLN A 525 16.95 16.30 8.36
CA GLN A 525 17.17 17.35 9.34
C GLN A 525 18.43 18.17 9.02
N GLU A 526 19.56 17.50 8.75
CA GLU A 526 20.81 18.18 8.37
C GLU A 526 20.66 19.07 7.12
N ILE A 527 19.92 18.59 6.12
CA ILE A 527 19.67 19.34 4.87
C ILE A 527 18.86 20.59 5.17
N LEU A 528 17.81 20.46 5.98
CA LEU A 528 16.96 21.58 6.39
C LEU A 528 17.75 22.63 7.21
N ASP A 529 18.51 22.20 8.20
CA ASP A 529 19.27 23.08 9.10
C ASP A 529 20.39 23.85 8.38
N LYS A 530 20.96 23.26 7.32
CA LYS A 530 21.95 23.89 6.44
C LYS A 530 21.31 24.80 5.38
N GLY A 531 19.97 24.87 5.29
CA GLY A 531 19.26 25.63 4.26
C GLY A 531 19.41 25.06 2.85
N LEU A 532 19.69 23.76 2.72
CA LEU A 532 19.96 23.08 1.45
C LEU A 532 18.73 22.36 0.88
N SER A 533 17.54 22.59 1.44
CA SER A 533 16.29 21.94 1.00
C SER A 533 15.82 22.38 -0.38
N PHE A 534 16.24 23.57 -0.85
CA PHE A 534 15.97 24.02 -2.21
C PHE A 534 17.16 23.65 -3.09
N PRO A 535 17.00 22.71 -4.05
CA PRO A 535 18.08 22.35 -4.94
C PRO A 535 18.62 23.55 -5.73
N VAL A 536 19.94 23.62 -5.89
CA VAL A 536 20.61 24.64 -6.71
C VAL A 536 21.27 23.96 -7.90
N LYS A 537 21.39 24.69 -9.02
CA LYS A 537 22.09 24.18 -10.21
C LYS A 537 23.55 23.91 -9.87
N GLU A 538 24.01 22.66 -10.02
CA GLU A 538 25.42 22.32 -9.88
C GLU A 538 26.25 23.15 -10.86
N LYS A 539 27.25 23.86 -10.38
CA LYS A 539 28.32 24.40 -11.24
C LYS A 539 29.09 23.16 -11.72
N GLU A 540 29.30 23.05 -13.03
CA GLU A 540 30.12 21.99 -13.66
C GLU A 540 31.48 21.92 -12.97
N THR A 541 31.62 21.09 -11.96
CA THR A 541 32.91 20.74 -11.36
C THR A 541 33.48 19.59 -12.16
N LYS A 542 34.59 19.84 -12.83
CA LYS A 542 35.42 18.83 -13.51
C LYS A 542 35.70 17.70 -12.51
N LYS A 543 35.39 16.46 -12.93
CA LYS A 543 35.74 15.24 -12.18
C LYS A 543 37.25 15.17 -11.97
N GLU A 544 37.74 15.45 -10.77
CA GLU A 544 38.99 14.91 -10.26
C GLU A 544 38.67 13.66 -9.45
N GLY A 545 39.27 12.54 -9.85
CA GLY A 545 38.98 11.25 -9.31
C GLY A 545 39.40 11.08 -7.86
N SER A 546 38.56 10.45 -7.05
CA SER A 546 38.96 9.79 -5.81
C SER A 546 38.88 8.29 -5.97
N LYS A 547 40.05 7.68 -5.98
CA LYS A 547 40.25 6.24 -5.71
C LYS A 547 40.17 6.07 -4.19
N GLU A 548 39.07 5.55 -3.68
CA GLU A 548 39.00 4.87 -2.38
C GLU A 548 37.63 4.21 -2.24
N ALA A 549 37.48 3.01 -2.79
CA ALA A 549 36.47 2.03 -2.40
C ALA A 549 36.79 0.67 -3.02
N ARG A 550 37.74 -0.05 -2.40
CA ARG A 550 37.86 -1.51 -2.59
C ARG A 550 38.20 -2.08 -1.23
N LEU A 551 37.22 -2.72 -0.62
CA LEU A 551 37.35 -3.83 0.34
C LEU A 551 35.95 -4.08 0.95
N TYR A 552 35.24 -5.04 0.40
CA TYR A 552 34.30 -5.93 1.08
C TYR A 552 33.50 -6.69 0.01
N SER A 553 34.09 -7.76 -0.47
CA SER A 553 33.38 -8.82 -1.18
C SER A 553 33.78 -10.14 -0.54
N SER A 554 32.82 -10.88 -0.13
CA SER A 554 32.78 -12.33 0.12
C SER A 554 32.11 -12.64 1.46
N GLU A 555 30.80 -12.81 1.44
CA GLU A 555 30.01 -13.71 2.30
C GLU A 555 28.51 -13.52 2.01
N SER A 556 28.07 -13.92 0.82
CA SER A 556 26.63 -13.93 0.50
C SER A 556 26.27 -15.14 -0.37
N PHE A 557 26.12 -16.30 0.27
CA PHE A 557 25.61 -17.48 -0.44
C PHE A 557 24.72 -18.34 0.45
N HIS A 558 23.63 -17.78 1.02
CA HIS A 558 22.56 -18.63 1.63
C HIS A 558 21.31 -17.81 2.02
N LEU A 559 20.72 -17.06 1.10
CA LEU A 559 19.52 -16.25 1.39
C LEU A 559 18.29 -16.59 0.54
N HIS A 560 18.35 -17.64 -0.29
CA HIS A 560 17.37 -17.86 -1.36
C HIS A 560 15.98 -18.35 -0.94
N GLN A 561 15.75 -18.79 0.31
CA GLN A 561 14.45 -19.37 0.71
C GLN A 561 13.64 -18.53 1.71
N THR A 562 14.21 -17.48 2.26
CA THR A 562 13.60 -16.78 3.42
C THR A 562 12.76 -15.55 3.02
N ILE A 563 13.11 -14.87 1.94
CA ILE A 563 12.49 -13.60 1.53
C ILE A 563 11.13 -13.80 0.83
N VAL A 564 10.96 -14.94 0.14
CA VAL A 564 9.72 -15.25 -0.62
C VAL A 564 8.45 -15.35 0.26
N ARG A 565 8.60 -15.59 1.57
CA ARG A 565 7.44 -15.71 2.49
C ARG A 565 6.94 -14.39 3.08
N VAL A 566 7.76 -13.35 3.15
CA VAL A 566 7.37 -12.05 3.74
C VAL A 566 6.52 -11.21 2.80
N TYR A 567 6.61 -11.46 1.48
CA TYR A 567 5.82 -10.72 0.47
C TYR A 567 4.53 -11.43 0.04
N ARG A 568 4.24 -12.63 0.58
CA ARG A 568 2.99 -13.38 0.32
C ARG A 568 1.95 -13.28 1.45
N SER A 569 2.20 -12.49 2.48
CA SER A 569 1.24 -12.24 3.58
C SER A 569 0.77 -10.78 3.59
#